data_b7eed2a5ef87f55a3dcc632090a95688
#
_entry.id   b7eed2a5ef87f55a3dcc632090a95688
#
_cell.length_a   1.000
_cell.length_b   1.000
_cell.length_c   1.000
_cell.angle_alpha   90.00
_cell.angle_beta   90.00
_cell.angle_gamma   90.00
#
_symmetry.space_group_name_H-M   'P 1'
#
loop_
_entity.id
_entity.type
_entity.pdbx_description
1 polymer ?
#
loop_
_entity_poly.entity_id
_entity_poly.type
_entity_poly.pdbx_seq_one_letter_code
_entity_poly.pdbx_strand_id
1 'polypeptide(L)'
;MKTVGLFAGIGGIEYGLEQGGMSTLSLCEILPEARCVLQARFPDCSLEPDVTQITELPQADLLAAGFPCQNLSIAGNKVGISGEKSALVHEIFRLLACNKHPPFVLIENVANLISLNKGEAIRLITSEFSRMGYEWAYRLVDPRSFGIPQRRPRFIFLASNVIHPKDILFPRDEDVDAKVSEKPDDPDNAGAQAYGFYWTEGRIGIGWAKDSIPPLKCGSTLGLPSAPAIWDVANSFFGTPSIGDAERLQGFPAGWTSVVVQNGFKDNKRWKLIGNAVNTAVSSWIGERLEKGITETLSLNRLYKTGLTPWPKAAISQRGQVIGVKASFYPNGISYCPIKKFMRQKLTPLSLRATLGFEKRVLSSQLIKYPEVFKDAIATYLRSQYDIRR
;
A
#
# COMPACT_ATOMS: atom_id res chain seq x y z
N MET A 1 15.61 -3.25 -17.53
CA MET A 1 15.77 -1.87 -17.02
C MET A 1 16.40 -1.91 -15.61
N LYS A 2 17.17 -0.89 -15.24
CA LYS A 2 17.88 -0.78 -13.96
C LYS A 2 17.16 0.20 -13.02
N THR A 3 17.00 -0.17 -11.75
CA THR A 3 16.23 0.60 -10.75
C THR A 3 17.11 1.07 -9.59
N VAL A 4 16.86 2.28 -9.11
CA VAL A 4 17.31 2.80 -7.81
C VAL A 4 16.09 2.97 -6.92
N GLY A 5 16.13 2.41 -5.69
CA GLY A 5 15.06 2.50 -4.71
C GLY A 5 15.38 3.44 -3.56
N LEU A 6 14.52 4.44 -3.33
CA LEU A 6 14.59 5.35 -2.18
C LEU A 6 13.45 5.04 -1.21
N PHE A 7 13.74 5.12 0.09
CA PHE A 7 12.78 4.76 1.14
C PHE A 7 12.29 3.32 1.00
N ALA A 8 13.22 2.42 0.67
CA ALA A 8 12.95 1.08 0.17
C ALA A 8 12.19 0.17 1.16
N GLY A 9 12.18 0.50 2.47
CA GLY A 9 11.53 -0.33 3.48
C GLY A 9 12.15 -1.73 3.51
N ILE A 10 11.34 -2.73 3.19
CA ILE A 10 11.81 -4.12 3.05
C ILE A 10 11.91 -4.56 1.57
N GLY A 11 12.00 -3.61 0.64
CA GLY A 11 12.19 -3.88 -0.79
C GLY A 11 10.91 -4.25 -1.53
N GLY A 12 9.75 -3.68 -1.14
CA GLY A 12 8.48 -4.06 -1.75
C GLY A 12 8.31 -3.60 -3.20
N ILE A 13 8.77 -2.39 -3.51
CA ILE A 13 8.75 -1.88 -4.89
C ILE A 13 9.79 -2.66 -5.70
N GLU A 14 10.99 -2.73 -5.21
CA GLU A 14 12.15 -3.29 -5.91
C GLU A 14 11.95 -4.78 -6.21
N TYR A 15 11.55 -5.57 -5.20
CA TYR A 15 11.26 -6.99 -5.42
C TYR A 15 10.15 -7.21 -6.44
N GLY A 16 9.08 -6.40 -6.39
CA GLY A 16 8.04 -6.47 -7.40
C GLY A 16 8.55 -6.12 -8.80
N LEU A 17 9.35 -5.05 -8.94
CA LEU A 17 9.96 -4.66 -10.21
C LEU A 17 10.89 -5.75 -10.76
N GLU A 18 11.66 -6.45 -9.90
CA GLU A 18 12.49 -7.60 -10.31
C GLU A 18 11.64 -8.78 -10.79
N GLN A 19 10.51 -9.05 -10.15
CA GLN A 19 9.55 -10.05 -10.66
C GLN A 19 8.97 -9.63 -12.03
N GLY A 20 8.92 -8.33 -12.32
CA GLY A 20 8.55 -7.77 -13.62
C GLY A 20 9.65 -7.76 -14.66
N GLY A 21 10.87 -8.23 -14.33
CA GLY A 21 12.01 -8.34 -15.27
C GLY A 21 13.08 -7.25 -15.14
N MET A 22 12.95 -6.33 -14.17
CA MET A 22 13.93 -5.27 -13.91
C MET A 22 15.05 -5.76 -12.97
N SER A 23 16.08 -4.94 -12.75
CA SER A 23 17.16 -5.22 -11.79
C SER A 23 17.42 -4.02 -10.90
N THR A 24 17.68 -4.26 -9.61
CA THR A 24 17.97 -3.22 -8.62
C THR A 24 19.47 -2.96 -8.54
N LEU A 25 19.89 -1.70 -8.57
CA LEU A 25 21.29 -1.29 -8.46
C LEU A 25 21.64 -0.80 -7.06
N SER A 26 20.77 0.01 -6.49
CA SER A 26 21.02 0.72 -5.24
C SER A 26 19.73 0.94 -4.46
N LEU A 27 19.83 0.91 -3.15
CA LEU A 27 18.73 1.04 -2.22
C LEU A 27 19.08 2.09 -1.15
N CYS A 28 18.08 2.82 -0.66
CA CYS A 28 18.24 3.71 0.48
C CYS A 28 17.12 3.44 1.49
N GLU A 29 17.51 3.17 2.76
CA GLU A 29 16.57 2.94 3.87
C GLU A 29 17.19 3.29 5.21
N ILE A 30 16.51 4.11 6.02
CA ILE A 30 17.04 4.60 7.28
C ILE A 30 16.88 3.60 8.43
N LEU A 31 15.85 2.74 8.42
CA LEU A 31 15.58 1.82 9.52
C LEU A 31 16.56 0.65 9.55
N PRO A 32 17.34 0.45 10.62
CA PRO A 32 18.31 -0.65 10.69
C PRO A 32 17.67 -2.03 10.54
N GLU A 33 16.48 -2.25 11.11
CA GLU A 33 15.73 -3.49 10.99
C GLU A 33 15.22 -3.77 9.56
N ALA A 34 15.01 -2.73 8.75
CA ALA A 34 14.67 -2.88 7.35
C ALA A 34 15.92 -3.12 6.50
N ARG A 35 17.01 -2.41 6.80
CA ARG A 35 18.29 -2.61 6.10
C ARG A 35 18.80 -4.04 6.19
N CYS A 36 18.66 -4.73 7.35
CA CYS A 36 19.08 -6.13 7.43
C CYS A 36 18.26 -7.05 6.50
N VAL A 37 16.99 -6.70 6.24
CA VAL A 37 16.19 -7.42 5.22
C VAL A 37 16.73 -7.12 3.83
N LEU A 38 16.98 -5.86 3.50
CA LEU A 38 17.51 -5.47 2.19
C LEU A 38 18.86 -6.12 1.91
N GLN A 39 19.78 -6.10 2.86
CA GLN A 39 21.11 -6.77 2.74
C GLN A 39 21.00 -8.26 2.44
N ALA A 40 20.03 -8.94 3.06
CA ALA A 40 19.82 -10.36 2.85
C ALA A 40 19.08 -10.69 1.54
N ARG A 41 18.24 -9.79 1.04
CA ARG A 41 17.38 -10.03 -0.14
C ARG A 41 17.93 -9.42 -1.43
N PHE A 42 18.76 -8.40 -1.32
CA PHE A 42 19.43 -7.72 -2.43
C PHE A 42 20.94 -7.61 -2.16
N PRO A 43 21.65 -8.76 -2.07
CA PRO A 43 23.05 -8.79 -1.63
C PRO A 43 24.00 -8.04 -2.57
N ASP A 44 23.65 -7.92 -3.85
CA ASP A 44 24.48 -7.29 -4.87
C ASP A 44 24.21 -5.78 -5.02
N CYS A 45 23.23 -5.23 -4.27
CA CYS A 45 22.87 -3.82 -4.33
C CYS A 45 23.67 -3.00 -3.32
N SER A 46 24.08 -1.79 -3.71
CA SER A 46 24.57 -0.80 -2.74
C SER A 46 23.41 -0.37 -1.82
N LEU A 47 23.70 -0.16 -0.54
CA LEU A 47 22.68 0.19 0.46
C LEU A 47 23.10 1.41 1.27
N GLU A 48 22.43 2.52 1.02
CA GLU A 48 22.65 3.80 1.68
C GLU A 48 21.69 3.95 2.90
N PRO A 49 22.20 4.40 4.04
CA PRO A 49 21.37 4.51 5.25
C PRO A 49 20.50 5.76 5.28
N ASP A 50 20.89 6.85 4.60
CA ASP A 50 20.21 8.15 4.72
C ASP A 50 20.17 8.86 3.37
N VAL A 51 18.97 9.13 2.88
CA VAL A 51 18.75 9.81 1.60
C VAL A 51 19.34 11.22 1.56
N THR A 52 19.44 11.89 2.70
CA THR A 52 19.99 13.26 2.79
C THR A 52 21.49 13.30 2.55
N GLN A 53 22.19 12.17 2.72
CA GLN A 53 23.62 12.03 2.50
C GLN A 53 23.98 11.61 1.07
N ILE A 54 22.99 11.20 0.27
CA ILE A 54 23.21 10.82 -1.12
C ILE A 54 23.44 12.10 -1.93
N THR A 55 24.59 12.19 -2.57
CA THR A 55 24.95 13.29 -3.47
C THR A 55 24.78 12.91 -4.94
N GLU A 56 24.99 11.64 -5.28
CA GLU A 56 24.92 11.14 -6.64
C GLU A 56 24.19 9.79 -6.70
N LEU A 57 23.35 9.61 -7.71
CA LEU A 57 22.67 8.36 -7.98
C LEU A 57 23.41 7.60 -9.09
N PRO A 58 23.49 6.26 -9.04
CA PRO A 58 23.99 5.49 -10.16
C PRO A 58 23.06 5.69 -11.39
N GLN A 59 23.63 5.59 -12.58
CA GLN A 59 22.83 5.71 -13.80
C GLN A 59 21.80 4.58 -13.85
N ALA A 60 20.54 4.94 -13.80
CA ALA A 60 19.41 4.02 -13.77
C ALA A 60 18.32 4.43 -14.76
N ASP A 61 17.48 3.48 -15.14
CA ASP A 61 16.33 3.70 -16.00
C ASP A 61 15.11 4.16 -15.19
N LEU A 62 15.01 3.74 -13.93
CA LEU A 62 13.90 4.05 -13.02
C LEU A 62 14.40 4.45 -11.64
N LEU A 63 13.90 5.58 -11.14
CA LEU A 63 13.95 5.94 -9.72
C LEU A 63 12.62 5.58 -9.08
N ALA A 64 12.63 4.69 -8.08
CA ALA A 64 11.46 4.28 -7.33
C ALA A 64 11.47 4.85 -5.91
N ALA A 65 10.34 5.34 -5.40
CA ALA A 65 10.27 5.93 -4.07
C ALA A 65 8.92 5.69 -3.38
N GLY A 66 8.95 5.12 -2.17
CA GLY A 66 7.81 4.94 -1.27
C GLY A 66 7.94 5.78 0.01
N PHE A 67 7.93 7.10 -0.09
CA PHE A 67 8.23 7.97 1.05
C PHE A 67 7.07 8.09 2.05
N PRO A 68 7.36 8.34 3.36
CA PRO A 68 6.33 8.49 4.39
C PRO A 68 5.40 9.69 4.13
N CYS A 69 4.08 9.46 4.18
CA CYS A 69 3.06 10.49 3.96
C CYS A 69 2.84 11.44 5.15
N GLN A 70 3.54 11.22 6.28
CA GLN A 70 3.34 12.04 7.48
C GLN A 70 3.93 13.44 7.25
N ASN A 71 3.04 14.48 7.32
CA ASN A 71 3.38 15.90 7.23
C ASN A 71 3.88 16.42 5.87
N LEU A 72 3.25 16.02 4.77
CA LEU A 72 3.31 16.80 3.52
C LEU A 72 2.54 18.12 3.68
N SER A 73 2.90 18.94 4.66
CA SER A 73 2.44 20.32 4.75
C SER A 73 3.46 21.19 4.03
N ILE A 74 2.97 21.99 3.08
CA ILE A 74 3.72 23.11 2.55
C ILE A 74 3.74 24.18 3.66
N ALA A 75 4.55 23.98 4.69
CA ALA A 75 4.95 25.04 5.60
C ALA A 75 6.04 25.88 4.92
N GLY A 76 5.72 26.42 3.77
CA GLY A 76 6.44 27.48 3.11
C GLY A 76 5.90 28.82 3.57
N ASN A 77 6.02 29.16 4.85
CA ASN A 77 6.06 30.53 5.33
C ASN A 77 6.90 30.59 6.60
N LYS A 78 8.15 31.02 6.39
CA LYS A 78 8.95 31.79 7.33
C LYS A 78 8.79 31.49 8.82
N VAL A 79 9.32 30.35 9.30
CA VAL A 79 10.03 30.27 10.59
C VAL A 79 10.72 28.91 10.66
N GLY A 80 12.06 28.89 10.69
CA GLY A 80 12.89 27.87 11.32
C GLY A 80 12.80 26.44 10.80
N ILE A 81 13.89 25.94 10.33
CA ILE A 81 14.37 24.58 10.15
C ILE A 81 13.86 23.62 11.27
N SER A 82 12.61 23.17 11.24
CA SER A 82 12.12 22.17 12.20
C SER A 82 10.91 21.33 11.72
N GLY A 83 10.69 21.22 10.41
CA GLY A 83 9.68 20.35 9.81
C GLY A 83 10.33 19.12 9.16
N GLU A 84 10.99 18.25 9.92
CA GLU A 84 11.86 17.17 9.44
C GLU A 84 11.19 16.11 8.53
N LYS A 85 9.87 16.07 8.40
CA LYS A 85 9.19 15.00 7.63
C LYS A 85 8.51 15.45 6.34
N SER A 86 8.27 16.72 6.13
CA SER A 86 7.84 17.26 4.83
C SER A 86 8.98 17.41 3.85
N ALA A 87 10.22 17.33 4.36
CA ALA A 87 11.45 17.43 3.59
C ALA A 87 11.71 16.22 2.66
N LEU A 88 11.17 15.03 2.94
CA LEU A 88 11.59 13.80 2.26
C LEU A 88 11.18 13.73 0.78
N VAL A 89 10.04 14.29 0.40
CA VAL A 89 9.69 14.40 -1.03
C VAL A 89 10.64 15.37 -1.76
N HIS A 90 11.14 16.39 -1.08
CA HIS A 90 12.11 17.32 -1.65
C HIS A 90 13.48 16.67 -1.90
N GLU A 91 13.85 15.63 -1.14
CA GLU A 91 15.05 14.84 -1.41
C GLU A 91 14.99 14.13 -2.76
N ILE A 92 13.79 13.66 -3.16
CA ILE A 92 13.60 13.12 -4.52
C ILE A 92 13.89 14.20 -5.56
N PHE A 93 13.33 15.40 -5.39
CA PHE A 93 13.55 16.50 -6.33
C PHE A 93 14.99 17.00 -6.31
N ARG A 94 15.64 17.06 -5.15
CA ARG A 94 17.06 17.40 -5.01
C ARG A 94 17.92 16.42 -5.81
N LEU A 95 17.72 15.12 -5.61
CA LEU A 95 18.47 14.08 -6.30
C LEU A 95 18.22 14.11 -7.81
N LEU A 96 17.00 14.34 -8.25
CA LEU A 96 16.70 14.52 -9.67
C LEU A 96 17.39 15.76 -10.25
N ALA A 97 17.43 16.88 -9.53
CA ALA A 97 18.07 18.11 -10.00
C ALA A 97 19.60 18.01 -10.09
N CYS A 98 20.23 17.22 -9.21
CA CYS A 98 21.70 17.07 -9.16
C CYS A 98 22.25 15.98 -10.09
N ASN A 99 21.39 15.11 -10.63
CA ASN A 99 21.80 13.93 -11.40
C ASN A 99 21.23 13.97 -12.83
N LYS A 100 21.76 13.10 -13.70
CA LYS A 100 21.10 12.82 -14.96
C LYS A 100 19.71 12.26 -14.67
N HIS A 101 18.67 12.92 -15.17
CA HIS A 101 17.29 12.54 -14.96
C HIS A 101 17.06 11.12 -15.47
N PRO A 102 16.63 10.15 -14.62
CA PRO A 102 16.25 8.84 -15.08
C PRO A 102 15.03 8.96 -16.01
N PRO A 103 14.91 8.10 -17.06
CA PRO A 103 13.77 8.12 -17.97
C PRO A 103 12.42 7.99 -17.26
N PHE A 104 12.39 7.28 -16.13
CA PHE A 104 11.18 7.03 -15.35
C PHE A 104 11.37 7.34 -13.86
N VAL A 105 10.29 7.85 -13.23
CA VAL A 105 10.20 7.99 -11.77
C VAL A 105 8.87 7.41 -11.30
N LEU A 106 8.92 6.41 -10.42
CA LEU A 106 7.79 5.76 -9.79
C LEU A 106 7.65 6.22 -8.33
N ILE A 107 6.48 6.74 -7.99
CA ILE A 107 6.14 7.07 -6.60
C ILE A 107 4.95 6.23 -6.15
N GLU A 108 5.08 5.56 -5.01
CA GLU A 108 3.98 4.92 -4.29
C GLU A 108 3.68 5.66 -3.00
N ASN A 109 2.39 5.76 -2.66
CA ASN A 109 1.97 6.33 -1.39
C ASN A 109 0.55 5.85 -0.99
N VAL A 110 0.09 6.26 0.18
CA VAL A 110 -1.30 5.99 0.61
C VAL A 110 -2.31 6.76 -0.26
N ALA A 111 -3.48 6.17 -0.48
CA ALA A 111 -4.53 6.78 -1.32
C ALA A 111 -4.94 8.19 -0.87
N ASN A 112 -4.84 8.48 0.43
CA ASN A 112 -5.19 9.78 1.00
C ASN A 112 -4.25 10.93 0.58
N LEU A 113 -3.09 10.64 -0.03
CA LEU A 113 -2.17 11.67 -0.54
C LEU A 113 -2.88 12.64 -1.50
N ILE A 114 -3.82 12.15 -2.31
CA ILE A 114 -4.57 12.96 -3.27
C ILE A 114 -5.37 14.07 -2.59
N SER A 115 -5.94 13.80 -1.42
CA SER A 115 -6.80 14.75 -0.67
C SER A 115 -6.08 15.45 0.49
N LEU A 116 -4.85 15.04 0.80
CA LEU A 116 -4.08 15.57 1.90
C LEU A 116 -3.88 17.09 1.73
N ASN A 117 -4.17 17.85 2.81
CA ASN A 117 -4.12 19.30 2.81
C ASN A 117 -4.86 19.93 1.59
N LYS A 118 -6.08 19.47 1.35
CA LYS A 118 -6.90 19.95 0.21
C LYS A 118 -6.22 19.79 -1.16
N GLY A 119 -5.36 18.75 -1.30
CA GLY A 119 -4.66 18.43 -2.54
C GLY A 119 -3.33 19.18 -2.75
N GLU A 120 -2.78 19.82 -1.72
CA GLU A 120 -1.47 20.49 -1.83
C GLU A 120 -0.34 19.51 -2.13
N ALA A 121 -0.35 18.32 -1.51
CA ALA A 121 0.67 17.32 -1.72
C ALA A 121 0.74 16.84 -3.19
N ILE A 122 -0.39 16.51 -3.77
CA ILE A 122 -0.44 16.08 -5.18
C ILE A 122 -0.10 17.24 -6.13
N ARG A 123 -0.51 18.47 -5.80
CA ARG A 123 -0.15 19.66 -6.57
C ARG A 123 1.36 19.89 -6.59
N LEU A 124 2.02 19.78 -5.44
CA LEU A 124 3.49 19.89 -5.35
C LEU A 124 4.16 18.86 -6.27
N ILE A 125 3.79 17.58 -6.13
CA ILE A 125 4.38 16.49 -6.93
C ILE A 125 4.19 16.76 -8.42
N THR A 126 2.96 17.00 -8.86
CA THR A 126 2.65 17.19 -10.28
C THR A 126 3.32 18.43 -10.88
N SER A 127 3.37 19.55 -10.12
CA SER A 127 4.01 20.76 -10.61
C SER A 127 5.53 20.64 -10.72
N GLU A 128 6.18 19.97 -9.76
CA GLU A 128 7.64 19.79 -9.80
C GLU A 128 8.06 18.87 -10.94
N PHE A 129 7.36 17.73 -11.15
CA PHE A 129 7.65 16.86 -12.29
C PHE A 129 7.42 17.55 -13.64
N SER A 130 6.33 18.34 -13.78
CA SER A 130 6.09 19.14 -14.98
C SER A 130 7.17 20.20 -15.21
N ARG A 131 7.65 20.86 -14.14
CA ARG A 131 8.75 21.83 -14.20
C ARG A 131 10.07 21.21 -14.65
N MET A 132 10.29 19.94 -14.28
CA MET A 132 11.48 19.16 -14.67
C MET A 132 11.35 18.55 -16.09
N GLY A 133 10.24 18.81 -16.79
CA GLY A 133 10.04 18.32 -18.18
C GLY A 133 9.51 16.90 -18.28
N TYR A 134 9.02 16.33 -17.17
CA TYR A 134 8.35 15.04 -17.21
C TYR A 134 6.87 15.16 -17.54
N GLU A 135 6.37 14.29 -18.40
CA GLU A 135 4.95 13.94 -18.42
C GLU A 135 4.67 12.96 -17.29
N TRP A 136 3.45 12.99 -16.76
CA TRP A 136 3.09 12.14 -15.64
C TRP A 136 1.66 11.59 -15.75
N ALA A 137 1.45 10.49 -15.06
CA ALA A 137 0.14 9.90 -14.84
C ALA A 137 0.07 9.33 -13.42
N TYR A 138 -1.13 9.32 -12.82
CA TYR A 138 -1.37 8.62 -11.57
C TYR A 138 -2.74 7.98 -11.51
N ARG A 139 -2.88 6.96 -10.69
CA ARG A 139 -4.15 6.31 -10.34
C ARG A 139 -4.09 5.70 -8.95
N LEU A 140 -5.25 5.33 -8.42
CA LEU A 140 -5.34 4.41 -7.29
C LEU A 140 -5.36 2.97 -7.81
N VAL A 141 -4.64 2.08 -7.10
CA VAL A 141 -4.55 0.65 -7.42
C VAL A 141 -4.77 -0.17 -6.16
N ASP A 142 -5.61 -1.20 -6.25
CA ASP A 142 -5.89 -2.13 -5.15
C ASP A 142 -5.27 -3.52 -5.46
N PRO A 143 -4.47 -4.10 -4.54
CA PRO A 143 -3.82 -5.40 -4.75
C PRO A 143 -4.77 -6.57 -5.02
N ARG A 144 -6.06 -6.43 -4.69
CA ARG A 144 -7.06 -7.44 -5.01
C ARG A 144 -7.17 -7.70 -6.51
N SER A 145 -6.86 -6.71 -7.36
CA SER A 145 -6.83 -6.87 -8.82
C SER A 145 -5.69 -7.77 -9.32
N PHE A 146 -4.79 -8.19 -8.43
CA PHE A 146 -3.67 -9.09 -8.71
C PHE A 146 -3.77 -10.41 -7.95
N GLY A 147 -4.97 -10.78 -7.47
CA GLY A 147 -5.21 -12.05 -6.78
C GLY A 147 -4.96 -12.03 -5.28
N ILE A 148 -4.49 -10.93 -4.69
CA ILE A 148 -4.15 -10.83 -3.26
C ILE A 148 -5.38 -10.37 -2.46
N PRO A 149 -5.85 -11.13 -1.46
CA PRO A 149 -7.04 -10.78 -0.69
C PRO A 149 -6.75 -9.72 0.40
N GLN A 150 -6.22 -8.58 0.01
CA GLN A 150 -6.01 -7.43 0.88
C GLN A 150 -6.60 -6.16 0.23
N ARG A 151 -7.60 -5.55 0.84
CA ARG A 151 -8.16 -4.26 0.41
C ARG A 151 -7.22 -3.13 0.83
N ARG A 152 -6.28 -2.77 -0.07
CA ARG A 152 -5.20 -1.81 0.22
C ARG A 152 -4.99 -0.83 -0.95
N PRO A 153 -5.96 0.03 -1.28
CA PRO A 153 -5.74 0.99 -2.37
C PRO A 153 -4.53 1.88 -2.09
N ARG A 154 -3.70 2.06 -3.12
CA ARG A 154 -2.49 2.86 -3.10
C ARG A 154 -2.46 3.84 -4.25
N PHE A 155 -1.92 5.01 -3.97
CA PHE A 155 -1.58 6.00 -4.96
C PHE A 155 -0.32 5.56 -5.70
N ILE A 156 -0.44 5.40 -7.00
CA ILE A 156 0.67 5.07 -7.91
C ILE A 156 0.81 6.22 -8.89
N PHE A 157 1.98 6.83 -8.88
CA PHE A 157 2.36 7.92 -9.78
C PHE A 157 3.57 7.50 -10.57
N LEU A 158 3.51 7.67 -11.88
CA LEU A 158 4.61 7.44 -12.79
C LEU A 158 4.87 8.72 -13.59
N ALA A 159 6.12 9.16 -13.61
CA ALA A 159 6.60 10.23 -14.46
C ALA A 159 7.59 9.68 -15.49
N SER A 160 7.60 10.26 -16.69
CA SER A 160 8.55 9.89 -17.74
C SER A 160 8.82 11.07 -18.68
N ASN A 161 10.06 11.13 -19.20
CA ASN A 161 10.48 12.08 -20.23
C ASN A 161 10.73 11.41 -21.61
N VAL A 162 10.41 10.11 -21.74
CA VAL A 162 10.62 9.34 -22.96
C VAL A 162 9.31 8.82 -23.58
N ILE A 163 8.35 8.41 -22.76
CA ILE A 163 7.00 8.00 -23.21
C ILE A 163 5.96 8.61 -22.26
N HIS A 164 4.70 8.71 -22.71
CA HIS A 164 3.66 9.19 -21.81
C HIS A 164 3.24 8.09 -20.83
N PRO A 165 3.35 8.30 -19.50
CA PRO A 165 3.06 7.30 -18.47
C PRO A 165 1.63 6.74 -18.49
N LYS A 166 0.68 7.43 -19.14
CA LYS A 166 -0.68 6.92 -19.33
C LYS A 166 -0.71 5.54 -20.01
N ASP A 167 0.21 5.29 -20.93
CA ASP A 167 0.26 4.04 -21.68
C ASP A 167 0.71 2.86 -20.82
N ILE A 168 1.37 3.14 -19.69
CA ILE A 168 1.74 2.16 -18.67
C ILE A 168 0.63 1.99 -17.63
N LEU A 169 0.09 3.10 -17.10
CA LEU A 169 -0.83 3.03 -15.94
C LEU A 169 -2.29 2.77 -16.32
N PHE A 170 -2.69 3.01 -17.58
CA PHE A 170 -4.09 2.85 -17.99
C PHE A 170 -4.21 1.83 -19.14
N PRO A 171 -4.20 0.52 -18.83
CA PRO A 171 -4.46 -0.52 -19.82
C PRO A 171 -5.84 -0.35 -20.48
N ARG A 172 -6.08 -1.05 -21.60
CA ARG A 172 -7.36 -1.02 -22.30
C ARG A 172 -8.53 -1.35 -21.39
N ASP A 173 -9.73 -1.02 -21.83
CA ASP A 173 -11.03 -0.95 -21.15
C ASP A 173 -11.46 -2.14 -20.23
N GLU A 174 -10.63 -3.15 -20.02
CA GLU A 174 -10.88 -4.25 -19.07
C GLU A 174 -10.95 -3.81 -17.60
N ASP A 175 -10.59 -2.56 -17.34
CA ASP A 175 -10.65 -1.89 -16.03
C ASP A 175 -12.09 -1.70 -15.51
N VAL A 176 -13.10 -1.90 -16.34
CA VAL A 176 -14.40 -1.24 -16.10
C VAL A 176 -15.37 -2.08 -15.26
N ASP A 177 -15.22 -3.38 -15.24
CA ASP A 177 -16.13 -4.30 -14.55
C ASP A 177 -15.53 -4.90 -13.26
N ALA A 178 -14.90 -4.06 -12.44
CA ALA A 178 -14.52 -4.53 -11.12
C ALA A 178 -15.76 -4.87 -10.29
N LYS A 179 -16.12 -6.13 -10.26
CA LYS A 179 -17.14 -6.72 -9.37
C LYS A 179 -16.82 -6.53 -7.88
N VAL A 180 -15.77 -5.78 -7.57
CA VAL A 180 -15.28 -5.57 -6.21
C VAL A 180 -15.61 -4.13 -5.79
N SER A 181 -16.41 -3.98 -4.76
CA SER A 181 -16.78 -2.67 -4.21
C SER A 181 -15.54 -1.88 -3.74
N GLU A 182 -15.46 -0.61 -4.11
CA GLU A 182 -14.48 0.34 -3.54
C GLU A 182 -14.81 0.73 -2.09
N LYS A 183 -16.06 0.53 -1.67
CA LYS A 183 -16.53 0.82 -0.31
C LYS A 183 -16.18 -0.32 0.66
N PRO A 184 -16.12 -0.04 1.97
CA PRO A 184 -16.07 -1.10 2.97
C PRO A 184 -17.26 -2.06 2.79
N ASP A 185 -16.98 -3.35 2.87
CA ASP A 185 -17.99 -4.37 2.76
C ASP A 185 -18.92 -4.35 3.98
N ASP A 186 -20.20 -4.68 3.77
CA ASP A 186 -21.18 -4.82 4.84
C ASP A 186 -21.42 -6.31 5.09
N PRO A 187 -21.27 -6.81 6.34
CA PRO A 187 -21.52 -8.20 6.67
C PRO A 187 -22.99 -8.63 6.52
N ASP A 188 -23.94 -7.69 6.44
CA ASP A 188 -25.35 -8.02 6.11
C ASP A 188 -25.53 -8.46 4.65
N ASN A 189 -24.55 -8.21 3.79
CA ASN A 189 -24.52 -8.72 2.42
C ASN A 189 -24.09 -10.20 2.41
N ALA A 190 -25.06 -11.10 2.41
CA ALA A 190 -24.89 -12.55 2.45
C ALA A 190 -23.89 -13.08 1.41
N GLY A 191 -23.11 -14.13 1.78
CA GLY A 191 -22.31 -14.94 0.88
C GLY A 191 -20.79 -14.89 1.05
N ALA A 192 -20.25 -14.18 2.06
CA ALA A 192 -18.84 -14.30 2.39
C ALA A 192 -18.56 -15.55 3.21
N GLN A 193 -17.39 -16.18 2.95
CA GLN A 193 -16.88 -17.26 3.80
C GLN A 193 -16.13 -16.72 5.03
N ALA A 194 -15.57 -15.52 4.91
CA ALA A 194 -14.84 -14.86 5.97
C ALA A 194 -14.86 -13.33 5.81
N TYR A 195 -14.65 -12.62 6.92
CA TYR A 195 -14.46 -11.18 6.93
C TYR A 195 -13.18 -10.82 7.68
N GLY A 196 -12.31 -10.02 7.04
CA GLY A 196 -11.20 -9.37 7.72
C GLY A 196 -11.65 -8.08 8.40
N PHE A 197 -11.07 -7.76 9.56
CA PHE A 197 -11.41 -6.55 10.31
C PHE A 197 -10.33 -6.17 11.32
N TYR A 198 -10.39 -4.93 11.85
CA TYR A 198 -9.48 -4.45 12.90
C TYR A 198 -10.06 -4.71 14.29
N TRP A 199 -9.62 -5.76 14.94
CA TRP A 199 -10.07 -6.14 16.28
C TRP A 199 -9.63 -5.16 17.39
N THR A 200 -8.66 -4.28 17.14
CA THR A 200 -8.23 -3.22 18.06
C THR A 200 -9.10 -1.96 17.98
N GLU A 201 -9.98 -1.88 17.00
CA GLU A 201 -10.94 -0.81 16.77
C GLU A 201 -12.34 -1.25 17.22
N GLY A 202 -13.40 -0.53 16.87
CA GLY A 202 -14.77 -0.95 17.16
C GLY A 202 -15.75 0.19 17.45
N ARG A 203 -15.29 1.35 17.90
CA ARG A 203 -16.19 2.47 18.23
C ARG A 203 -16.66 3.24 17.00
N ILE A 204 -15.79 3.40 16.01
CA ILE A 204 -16.01 4.21 14.80
C ILE A 204 -15.96 3.37 13.52
N GLY A 205 -15.94 2.04 13.65
CA GLY A 205 -15.82 1.09 12.56
C GLY A 205 -14.65 0.14 12.74
N ILE A 206 -14.65 -0.95 12.01
CA ILE A 206 -13.62 -2.00 12.08
C ILE A 206 -13.02 -2.33 10.72
N GLY A 207 -13.38 -1.58 9.67
CA GLY A 207 -12.75 -1.73 8.36
C GLY A 207 -13.08 -3.04 7.65
N TRP A 208 -14.33 -3.51 7.69
CA TRP A 208 -14.78 -4.74 7.04
C TRP A 208 -14.17 -4.98 5.67
N ALA A 209 -13.74 -6.22 5.41
CA ALA A 209 -13.24 -6.64 4.11
C ALA A 209 -13.75 -8.05 3.81
N LYS A 210 -14.66 -8.17 2.83
CA LYS A 210 -15.30 -9.42 2.41
C LYS A 210 -14.29 -10.35 1.76
N ASP A 211 -14.20 -11.59 2.24
CA ASP A 211 -13.25 -12.63 1.77
C ASP A 211 -11.82 -12.12 1.57
N SER A 212 -11.44 -11.09 2.31
CA SER A 212 -10.14 -10.41 2.27
C SER A 212 -9.83 -9.80 3.64
N ILE A 213 -8.72 -9.07 3.77
CA ILE A 213 -8.40 -8.28 4.96
C ILE A 213 -8.35 -6.79 4.65
N PRO A 214 -8.61 -5.90 5.63
CA PRO A 214 -8.23 -4.50 5.52
C PRO A 214 -6.70 -4.35 5.49
N PRO A 215 -6.16 -3.15 5.17
CA PRO A 215 -4.72 -2.95 5.07
C PRO A 215 -3.95 -3.41 6.30
N LEU A 216 -2.87 -4.15 6.12
CA LEU A 216 -1.90 -4.40 7.20
C LEU A 216 -1.36 -3.05 7.69
N LYS A 217 -1.36 -2.84 9.01
CA LYS A 217 -0.91 -1.61 9.67
C LYS A 217 0.42 -1.85 10.40
N CYS A 218 1.23 -0.80 10.52
CA CYS A 218 2.49 -0.84 11.28
C CYS A 218 2.30 -0.94 12.81
N GLY A 219 1.07 -0.84 13.29
CA GLY A 219 0.68 -0.91 14.70
C GLY A 219 -0.73 -0.37 14.90
N SER A 220 -1.28 -0.59 16.07
CA SER A 220 -2.55 -0.01 16.50
C SER A 220 -2.33 1.26 17.31
N THR A 221 -3.40 2.04 17.53
CA THR A 221 -3.40 3.17 18.48
C THR A 221 -3.05 2.75 19.92
N LEU A 222 -3.14 1.46 20.22
CA LEU A 222 -2.75 0.88 21.51
C LEU A 222 -1.28 0.44 21.56
N GLY A 223 -0.48 0.74 20.53
CA GLY A 223 0.93 0.35 20.44
C GLY A 223 1.16 -1.15 20.23
N LEU A 224 0.11 -1.93 19.96
CA LEU A 224 0.20 -3.37 19.73
C LEU A 224 0.46 -3.64 18.26
N PRO A 225 1.39 -4.57 17.92
CA PRO A 225 1.43 -5.16 16.60
C PRO A 225 0.08 -5.82 16.36
N SER A 226 -0.73 -5.28 15.46
CA SER A 226 -2.06 -5.83 15.23
C SER A 226 -2.24 -6.21 13.80
N ALA A 227 -2.04 -7.50 13.52
CA ALA A 227 -2.64 -8.07 12.33
C ALA A 227 -4.15 -7.84 12.37
N PRO A 228 -4.80 -7.58 11.23
CA PRO A 228 -6.25 -7.68 11.14
C PRO A 228 -6.70 -9.08 11.58
N ALA A 229 -7.82 -9.15 12.30
CA ALA A 229 -8.45 -10.43 12.58
C ALA A 229 -9.28 -10.88 11.38
N ILE A 230 -9.52 -12.18 11.31
CA ILE A 230 -10.39 -12.83 10.34
C ILE A 230 -11.50 -13.52 11.12
N TRP A 231 -12.75 -13.22 10.77
CA TRP A 231 -13.92 -13.95 11.22
C TRP A 231 -14.25 -15.03 10.19
N ASP A 232 -14.09 -16.29 10.57
CA ASP A 232 -14.61 -17.44 9.83
C ASP A 232 -16.08 -17.60 10.16
N VAL A 233 -16.95 -17.26 9.20
CA VAL A 233 -18.40 -17.18 9.42
C VAL A 233 -18.97 -18.56 9.79
N ALA A 234 -18.60 -19.60 9.06
CA ALA A 234 -19.16 -20.96 9.25
C ALA A 234 -18.82 -21.55 10.62
N ASN A 235 -17.67 -21.20 11.18
CA ASN A 235 -17.17 -21.77 12.44
C ASN A 235 -17.34 -20.81 13.63
N SER A 236 -17.88 -19.61 13.42
CA SER A 236 -17.88 -18.51 14.42
C SER A 236 -16.52 -18.33 15.11
N PHE A 237 -15.44 -18.47 14.33
CA PHE A 237 -14.07 -18.44 14.82
C PHE A 237 -13.40 -17.11 14.47
N PHE A 238 -12.64 -16.58 15.43
CA PHE A 238 -11.89 -15.32 15.27
C PHE A 238 -10.40 -15.54 15.52
N GLY A 239 -9.58 -15.20 14.54
CA GLY A 239 -8.13 -15.33 14.67
C GLY A 239 -7.37 -14.36 13.80
N THR A 240 -6.07 -14.26 14.02
CA THR A 240 -5.15 -13.44 13.22
C THR A 240 -4.29 -14.31 12.30
N PRO A 241 -3.91 -13.81 11.12
CA PRO A 241 -2.97 -14.52 10.25
C PRO A 241 -1.61 -14.67 10.91
N SER A 242 -0.85 -15.67 10.50
CA SER A 242 0.56 -15.79 10.82
C SER A 242 1.37 -14.67 10.16
N ILE A 243 2.60 -14.45 10.66
CA ILE A 243 3.48 -13.46 10.04
C ILE A 243 3.90 -13.86 8.62
N GLY A 244 4.07 -15.17 8.35
CA GLY A 244 4.34 -15.67 6.99
C GLY A 244 3.18 -15.45 6.03
N ASP A 245 1.95 -15.59 6.49
CA ASP A 245 0.77 -15.25 5.69
C ASP A 245 0.61 -13.74 5.52
N ALA A 246 1.01 -12.93 6.51
CA ALA A 246 1.05 -11.47 6.38
C ALA A 246 2.07 -10.99 5.34
N GLU A 247 3.26 -11.63 5.27
CA GLU A 247 4.24 -11.39 4.21
C GLU A 247 3.65 -11.71 2.83
N ARG A 248 2.98 -12.85 2.69
CA ARG A 248 2.30 -13.25 1.45
C ARG A 248 1.16 -12.29 1.07
N LEU A 249 0.43 -11.75 2.02
CA LEU A 249 -0.59 -10.73 1.79
C LEU A 249 -0.01 -9.40 1.27
N GLN A 250 1.29 -9.16 1.44
CA GLN A 250 2.01 -8.06 0.79
C GLN A 250 2.72 -8.51 -0.51
N GLY A 251 2.56 -9.78 -0.91
CA GLY A 251 3.15 -10.34 -2.13
C GLY A 251 4.55 -10.90 -1.95
N PHE A 252 5.13 -10.89 -0.73
CA PHE A 252 6.43 -11.48 -0.46
C PHE A 252 6.33 -13.00 -0.24
N PRO A 253 7.42 -13.75 -0.46
CA PRO A 253 7.56 -15.10 0.06
C PRO A 253 7.45 -15.13 1.59
N ALA A 254 6.89 -16.21 2.16
CA ALA A 254 6.90 -16.42 3.60
C ALA A 254 8.36 -16.53 4.11
N GLY A 255 8.64 -15.91 5.25
CA GLY A 255 9.99 -15.82 5.81
C GLY A 255 10.83 -14.65 5.26
N TRP A 256 10.26 -13.76 4.46
CA TRP A 256 10.97 -12.60 3.91
C TRP A 256 11.69 -11.78 4.99
N THR A 257 11.00 -11.52 6.09
CA THR A 257 11.51 -10.71 7.21
C THR A 257 12.14 -11.54 8.34
N SER A 258 12.35 -12.86 8.17
CA SER A 258 12.89 -13.72 9.22
C SER A 258 14.27 -13.29 9.72
N VAL A 259 15.08 -12.71 8.84
CA VAL A 259 16.42 -12.18 9.12
C VAL A 259 16.42 -11.07 10.18
N VAL A 260 15.30 -10.40 10.41
CA VAL A 260 15.16 -9.37 11.46
C VAL A 260 15.46 -9.96 12.83
N VAL A 261 14.89 -11.12 13.14
CA VAL A 261 15.14 -11.81 14.42
C VAL A 261 16.55 -12.39 14.48
N GLN A 262 17.06 -12.93 13.38
CA GLN A 262 18.42 -13.45 13.27
C GLN A 262 19.48 -12.35 13.52
N ASN A 263 19.17 -11.10 13.19
CA ASN A 263 20.02 -9.94 13.48
C ASN A 263 19.74 -9.29 14.85
N GLY A 264 19.05 -9.99 15.77
CA GLY A 264 18.85 -9.54 17.16
C GLY A 264 17.72 -8.55 17.40
N PHE A 265 16.93 -8.20 16.38
CA PHE A 265 15.76 -7.35 16.56
C PHE A 265 14.57 -8.16 17.10
N LYS A 266 13.65 -7.47 17.79
CA LYS A 266 12.42 -8.11 18.32
C LYS A 266 11.47 -8.50 17.19
N ASP A 267 10.79 -9.64 17.31
CA ASP A 267 9.85 -10.16 16.30
C ASP A 267 8.69 -9.19 15.97
N ASN A 268 8.27 -8.36 16.94
CA ASN A 268 7.24 -7.36 16.70
C ASN A 268 7.63 -6.29 15.64
N LYS A 269 8.93 -6.11 15.38
CA LYS A 269 9.43 -5.22 14.32
C LYS A 269 9.02 -5.73 12.94
N ARG A 270 8.94 -7.03 12.73
CA ARG A 270 8.50 -7.64 11.46
C ARG A 270 7.09 -7.17 11.07
N TRP A 271 6.15 -7.17 12.02
CA TRP A 271 4.79 -6.66 11.77
C TRP A 271 4.78 -5.21 11.32
N LYS A 272 5.61 -4.36 11.94
CA LYS A 272 5.74 -2.95 11.55
C LYS A 272 6.28 -2.81 10.13
N LEU A 273 7.32 -3.57 9.79
CA LEU A 273 7.94 -3.57 8.47
C LEU A 273 6.95 -4.04 7.39
N ILE A 274 6.24 -5.15 7.63
CA ILE A 274 5.23 -5.69 6.72
C ILE A 274 4.06 -4.70 6.54
N GLY A 275 3.61 -4.06 7.62
CA GLY A 275 2.53 -3.07 7.57
C GLY A 275 2.87 -1.83 6.75
N ASN A 276 4.13 -1.42 6.75
CA ASN A 276 4.63 -0.29 5.96
C ASN A 276 4.95 -0.67 4.50
N ALA A 277 5.16 -1.95 4.22
CA ALA A 277 5.61 -2.38 2.91
C ALA A 277 4.61 -2.07 1.79
N VAL A 278 5.15 -1.81 0.61
CA VAL A 278 4.40 -1.75 -0.64
C VAL A 278 4.03 -3.18 -1.06
N ASN A 279 2.86 -3.35 -1.67
CA ASN A 279 2.46 -4.65 -2.20
C ASN A 279 3.22 -4.94 -3.49
N THR A 280 3.97 -6.06 -3.50
CA THR A 280 4.89 -6.39 -4.60
C THR A 280 4.19 -6.69 -5.92
N ALA A 281 2.95 -7.18 -5.89
CA ALA A 281 2.21 -7.50 -7.12
C ALA A 281 1.87 -6.24 -7.93
N VAL A 282 1.64 -5.10 -7.26
CA VAL A 282 1.44 -3.81 -7.94
C VAL A 282 2.72 -3.38 -8.66
N SER A 283 3.86 -3.51 -8.00
CA SER A 283 5.16 -3.14 -8.58
C SER A 283 5.57 -4.10 -9.70
N SER A 284 5.27 -5.40 -9.56
CA SER A 284 5.50 -6.40 -10.61
C SER A 284 4.72 -6.06 -11.88
N TRP A 285 3.46 -5.72 -11.74
CA TRP A 285 2.62 -5.29 -12.86
C TRP A 285 3.20 -4.06 -13.58
N ILE A 286 3.74 -3.08 -12.84
CA ILE A 286 4.37 -1.89 -13.43
C ILE A 286 5.68 -2.29 -14.14
N GLY A 287 6.52 -3.10 -13.49
CA GLY A 287 7.78 -3.59 -14.05
C GLY A 287 7.59 -4.33 -15.37
N GLU A 288 6.63 -5.27 -15.40
CA GLU A 288 6.29 -6.00 -16.64
C GLU A 288 5.88 -5.07 -17.78
N ARG A 289 5.08 -4.05 -17.50
CA ARG A 289 4.60 -3.12 -18.52
C ARG A 289 5.71 -2.21 -19.03
N LEU A 290 6.61 -1.78 -18.16
CA LEU A 290 7.79 -1.01 -18.54
C LEU A 290 8.77 -1.83 -19.39
N GLU A 291 9.09 -3.07 -18.97
CA GLU A 291 10.01 -3.95 -19.70
C GLU A 291 9.48 -4.40 -21.05
N LYS A 292 8.19 -4.70 -21.15
CA LYS A 292 7.56 -5.11 -22.42
C LYS A 292 7.31 -3.95 -23.37
N GLY A 293 7.53 -2.69 -22.94
CA GLY A 293 7.26 -1.50 -23.75
C GLY A 293 5.80 -1.45 -24.21
N ILE A 294 4.85 -1.84 -23.34
CA ILE A 294 3.44 -1.96 -23.72
C ILE A 294 2.88 -0.57 -24.02
N THR A 295 2.54 -0.34 -25.27
CA THR A 295 1.90 0.88 -25.76
C THR A 295 0.41 0.64 -26.00
N GLU A 296 -0.36 0.68 -24.93
CA GLU A 296 -1.83 0.68 -25.03
C GLU A 296 -2.33 2.12 -25.00
N THR A 297 -3.11 2.50 -26.00
CA THR A 297 -3.64 3.85 -26.07
C THR A 297 -4.85 4.00 -25.17
N LEU A 298 -4.77 4.88 -24.19
CA LEU A 298 -5.90 5.27 -23.34
C LEU A 298 -7.04 5.84 -24.22
N SER A 299 -8.23 5.27 -24.09
CA SER A 299 -9.40 5.71 -24.87
C SER A 299 -9.84 7.12 -24.48
N LEU A 300 -10.10 7.99 -25.45
CA LEU A 300 -10.45 9.40 -25.24
C LEU A 300 -11.76 9.59 -24.47
N ASN A 301 -12.70 8.64 -24.53
CA ASN A 301 -13.96 8.68 -23.79
C ASN A 301 -13.78 8.52 -22.28
N ARG A 302 -12.62 8.07 -21.82
CA ARG A 302 -12.24 8.00 -20.40
C ARG A 302 -11.70 9.31 -19.86
N LEU A 303 -11.37 10.28 -20.71
CA LEU A 303 -10.83 11.58 -20.30
C LEU A 303 -11.95 12.56 -19.97
N TYR A 304 -11.74 13.39 -18.95
CA TYR A 304 -12.65 14.49 -18.62
C TYR A 304 -11.87 15.68 -18.07
N LYS A 305 -12.37 16.89 -18.37
CA LYS A 305 -11.84 18.11 -17.76
C LYS A 305 -12.16 18.09 -16.27
N THR A 306 -11.20 18.43 -15.45
CA THR A 306 -11.37 18.48 -14.00
C THR A 306 -10.95 19.84 -13.46
N GLY A 307 -11.61 20.27 -12.37
CA GLY A 307 -11.07 21.31 -11.51
C GLY A 307 -9.94 20.74 -10.64
N LEU A 308 -9.14 21.61 -10.05
CA LEU A 308 -8.07 21.21 -9.15
C LEU A 308 -8.54 20.89 -7.72
N THR A 309 -9.85 20.94 -7.46
CA THR A 309 -10.42 20.66 -6.14
C THR A 309 -11.87 20.16 -6.29
N PRO A 310 -12.19 18.95 -5.84
CA PRO A 310 -11.26 17.88 -5.41
C PRO A 310 -10.44 17.32 -6.58
N TRP A 311 -9.22 16.91 -6.29
CA TRP A 311 -8.39 16.21 -7.26
C TRP A 311 -9.03 14.86 -7.65
N PRO A 312 -8.97 14.46 -8.93
CA PRO A 312 -9.49 13.17 -9.37
C PRO A 312 -8.69 12.01 -8.79
N LYS A 313 -9.32 10.83 -8.68
CA LYS A 313 -8.65 9.61 -8.22
C LYS A 313 -7.63 9.05 -9.22
N ALA A 314 -7.73 9.48 -10.48
CA ALA A 314 -6.79 9.17 -11.54
C ALA A 314 -6.69 10.36 -12.52
N ALA A 315 -5.49 10.69 -12.95
CA ALA A 315 -5.25 11.78 -13.89
C ALA A 315 -3.95 11.60 -14.68
N ILE A 316 -3.85 12.38 -15.74
CA ILE A 316 -2.65 12.51 -16.58
C ILE A 316 -2.28 13.98 -16.74
N SER A 317 -1.00 14.23 -17.00
CA SER A 317 -0.57 15.49 -17.60
C SER A 317 -0.91 15.49 -19.10
N GLN A 318 -1.36 16.58 -19.63
CA GLN A 318 -1.53 16.78 -21.06
C GLN A 318 -1.28 18.24 -21.43
N ARG A 319 -0.18 18.52 -22.11
CA ARG A 319 0.20 19.91 -22.51
C ARG A 319 0.19 20.86 -21.30
N GLY A 320 0.74 20.44 -20.18
CA GLY A 320 0.79 21.23 -18.94
C GLY A 320 -0.53 21.34 -18.15
N GLN A 321 -1.60 20.66 -18.61
CA GLN A 321 -2.90 20.62 -17.92
C GLN A 321 -3.10 19.29 -17.22
N VAL A 322 -3.88 19.29 -16.14
CA VAL A 322 -4.35 18.10 -15.44
C VAL A 322 -5.66 17.64 -16.06
N ILE A 323 -5.66 16.42 -16.60
CA ILE A 323 -6.84 15.79 -17.19
C ILE A 323 -7.23 14.58 -16.34
N GLY A 324 -8.47 14.56 -15.85
CA GLY A 324 -9.01 13.43 -15.12
C GLY A 324 -9.22 12.21 -16.01
N VAL A 325 -9.00 11.02 -15.45
CA VAL A 325 -9.23 9.73 -16.13
C VAL A 325 -10.28 8.94 -15.37
N LYS A 326 -11.30 8.46 -16.07
CA LYS A 326 -12.23 7.46 -15.52
C LYS A 326 -11.49 6.13 -15.44
N ALA A 327 -11.15 5.71 -14.23
CA ALA A 327 -10.46 4.47 -13.96
C ALA A 327 -10.95 3.87 -12.65
N SER A 328 -11.09 2.55 -12.60
CA SER A 328 -11.33 1.82 -11.36
C SER A 328 -10.03 1.67 -10.56
N PHE A 329 -10.09 1.05 -9.37
CA PHE A 329 -8.89 0.69 -8.62
C PHE A 329 -8.26 -0.63 -9.09
N TYR A 330 -8.85 -1.26 -10.10
CA TYR A 330 -8.55 -2.63 -10.54
C TYR A 330 -8.05 -2.63 -11.99
N PRO A 331 -6.74 -2.32 -12.23
CA PRO A 331 -6.18 -2.27 -13.58
C PRO A 331 -6.05 -3.63 -14.25
N ASN A 332 -6.16 -4.69 -13.46
CA ASN A 332 -6.06 -6.07 -13.92
C ASN A 332 -7.30 -6.82 -13.44
N GLY A 333 -8.12 -7.34 -14.33
CA GLY A 333 -9.40 -7.99 -14.05
C GLY A 333 -9.32 -9.35 -13.33
N ILE A 334 -8.19 -9.69 -12.71
CA ILE A 334 -7.99 -10.93 -11.97
C ILE A 334 -8.81 -10.90 -10.67
N SER A 335 -9.67 -11.91 -10.48
CA SER A 335 -10.37 -12.10 -9.22
C SER A 335 -9.39 -12.53 -8.12
N TYR A 336 -9.48 -11.90 -6.95
CA TYR A 336 -8.64 -12.32 -5.81
C TYR A 336 -9.08 -13.66 -5.22
N CYS A 337 -8.10 -14.38 -4.68
CA CYS A 337 -8.34 -15.63 -3.96
C CYS A 337 -9.03 -15.31 -2.61
N PRO A 338 -10.18 -15.92 -2.26
CA PRO A 338 -10.80 -15.72 -0.96
C PRO A 338 -9.82 -15.99 0.20
N ILE A 339 -9.86 -15.16 1.24
CA ILE A 339 -8.86 -15.18 2.33
C ILE A 339 -8.69 -16.55 2.97
N LYS A 340 -9.74 -17.32 3.16
CA LYS A 340 -9.66 -18.69 3.71
C LYS A 340 -8.82 -19.64 2.84
N LYS A 341 -8.92 -19.52 1.52
CA LYS A 341 -8.12 -20.31 0.56
C LYS A 341 -6.70 -19.79 0.43
N PHE A 342 -6.50 -18.50 0.64
CA PHE A 342 -5.19 -17.86 0.56
C PHE A 342 -4.30 -18.22 1.74
N MET A 343 -4.84 -18.33 2.97
CA MET A 343 -4.08 -18.70 4.17
C MET A 343 -3.43 -20.06 4.01
N ARG A 344 -2.16 -20.18 4.43
CA ARG A 344 -1.39 -21.42 4.44
C ARG A 344 -1.23 -22.00 5.84
N GLN A 345 -1.33 -21.15 6.85
CA GLN A 345 -1.23 -21.54 8.25
C GLN A 345 -2.57 -21.33 8.95
N LYS A 346 -2.78 -22.09 10.03
CA LYS A 346 -3.95 -21.89 10.89
C LYS A 346 -3.91 -20.49 11.50
N LEU A 347 -5.07 -19.86 11.58
CA LEU A 347 -5.20 -18.57 12.26
C LEU A 347 -4.87 -18.75 13.74
N THR A 348 -4.13 -17.80 14.30
CA THR A 348 -3.92 -17.71 15.74
C THR A 348 -5.18 -17.18 16.40
N PRO A 349 -5.81 -17.92 17.34
CA PRO A 349 -7.03 -17.48 18.02
C PRO A 349 -6.85 -16.12 18.68
N LEU A 350 -7.84 -15.24 18.60
CA LEU A 350 -7.86 -14.03 19.42
C LEU A 350 -7.91 -14.40 20.89
N SER A 351 -6.98 -13.89 21.71
CA SER A 351 -6.95 -14.17 23.13
C SER A 351 -8.23 -13.69 23.85
N LEU A 352 -8.56 -14.29 24.97
CA LEU A 352 -9.71 -13.88 25.80
C LEU A 352 -9.72 -12.37 26.05
N ARG A 353 -8.60 -11.81 26.52
CA ARG A 353 -8.47 -10.37 26.78
C ARG A 353 -8.74 -9.53 25.54
N ALA A 354 -8.22 -9.94 24.39
CA ALA A 354 -8.42 -9.24 23.11
C ALA A 354 -9.90 -9.28 22.71
N THR A 355 -10.54 -10.46 22.80
CA THR A 355 -11.94 -10.65 22.42
C THR A 355 -12.90 -9.89 23.32
N LEU A 356 -12.72 -9.94 24.65
CA LEU A 356 -13.55 -9.18 25.61
C LEU A 356 -13.42 -7.67 25.40
N GLY A 357 -12.19 -7.19 25.18
CA GLY A 357 -11.96 -5.78 24.90
C GLY A 357 -12.57 -5.34 23.58
N PHE A 358 -12.57 -6.20 22.57
CA PHE A 358 -13.20 -5.96 21.29
C PHE A 358 -14.74 -5.95 21.39
N GLU A 359 -15.33 -6.98 22.00
CA GLU A 359 -16.77 -7.08 22.25
C GLU A 359 -17.31 -5.82 22.96
N LYS A 360 -16.64 -5.39 24.05
CA LYS A 360 -17.02 -4.16 24.77
C LYS A 360 -17.08 -2.94 23.85
N ARG A 361 -16.12 -2.78 22.91
CA ARG A 361 -16.10 -1.66 21.97
C ARG A 361 -17.22 -1.76 20.94
N VAL A 362 -17.50 -2.97 20.44
CA VAL A 362 -18.59 -3.24 19.48
C VAL A 362 -19.94 -2.93 20.14
N LEU A 363 -20.19 -3.45 21.34
CA LEU A 363 -21.46 -3.26 22.05
C LEU A 363 -21.68 -1.81 22.51
N SER A 364 -20.60 -1.08 22.84
CA SER A 364 -20.69 0.31 23.27
C SER A 364 -20.65 1.33 22.11
N SER A 365 -20.61 0.88 20.85
CA SER A 365 -20.57 1.79 19.70
C SER A 365 -21.91 2.50 19.53
N GLN A 366 -21.86 3.83 19.51
CA GLN A 366 -23.01 4.70 19.22
C GLN A 366 -23.04 5.13 17.75
N LEU A 367 -21.91 5.08 17.08
CA LEU A 367 -21.75 5.57 15.71
C LEU A 367 -22.00 4.49 14.65
N ILE A 368 -21.74 3.22 14.99
CA ILE A 368 -21.88 2.09 14.08
C ILE A 368 -22.80 1.04 14.71
N LYS A 369 -23.83 0.69 13.98
CA LYS A 369 -24.65 -0.49 14.31
C LYS A 369 -24.01 -1.72 13.68
N TYR A 370 -23.46 -2.60 14.51
CA TYR A 370 -22.93 -3.88 14.06
C TYR A 370 -24.06 -4.91 13.89
N PRO A 371 -24.01 -5.77 12.87
CA PRO A 371 -24.99 -6.82 12.68
C PRO A 371 -25.13 -7.75 13.89
N GLU A 372 -26.34 -8.19 14.19
CA GLU A 372 -26.57 -9.12 15.32
C GLU A 372 -25.84 -10.44 15.10
N VAL A 373 -25.83 -10.97 13.85
CA VAL A 373 -25.08 -12.19 13.51
C VAL A 373 -23.58 -12.10 13.89
N PHE A 374 -23.01 -10.92 13.80
CA PHE A 374 -21.61 -10.72 14.19
C PHE A 374 -21.44 -10.67 15.72
N LYS A 375 -22.35 -10.03 16.44
CA LYS A 375 -22.34 -9.99 17.92
C LYS A 375 -22.57 -11.39 18.50
N ASP A 376 -23.49 -12.14 17.91
CA ASP A 376 -23.76 -13.55 18.28
C ASP A 376 -22.56 -14.44 18.01
N ALA A 377 -21.85 -14.21 16.90
CA ALA A 377 -20.61 -14.93 16.59
C ALA A 377 -19.51 -14.66 17.62
N ILE A 378 -19.35 -13.41 18.10
CA ILE A 378 -18.38 -13.06 19.15
C ILE A 378 -18.76 -13.78 20.47
N ALA A 379 -20.03 -13.75 20.86
CA ALA A 379 -20.52 -14.44 22.05
C ALA A 379 -20.35 -15.97 21.93
N THR A 380 -20.60 -16.54 20.76
CA THR A 380 -20.39 -17.98 20.49
C THR A 380 -18.92 -18.34 20.59
N TYR A 381 -18.03 -17.52 20.01
CA TYR A 381 -16.59 -17.71 20.09
C TYR A 381 -16.07 -17.68 21.55
N LEU A 382 -16.56 -16.72 22.39
CA LEU A 382 -16.20 -16.65 23.80
C LEU A 382 -16.65 -17.90 24.56
N ARG A 383 -17.86 -18.43 24.28
CA ARG A 383 -18.34 -19.67 24.90
C ARG A 383 -17.52 -20.88 24.49
N SER A 384 -17.27 -21.04 23.20
CA SER A 384 -16.60 -22.24 22.67
C SER A 384 -15.11 -22.29 22.98
N GLN A 385 -14.41 -21.16 22.98
CA GLN A 385 -12.97 -21.09 23.17
C GLN A 385 -12.56 -20.90 24.62
N TYR A 386 -13.39 -20.29 25.47
CA TYR A 386 -12.99 -19.87 26.81
C TYR A 386 -14.00 -20.25 27.90
N ASP A 387 -15.01 -21.05 27.58
CA ASP A 387 -16.08 -21.52 28.50
C ASP A 387 -16.77 -20.36 29.28
N ILE A 388 -16.88 -19.21 28.64
CA ILE A 388 -17.55 -18.05 29.24
C ILE A 388 -19.04 -18.14 28.94
N ARG A 389 -19.82 -18.49 29.97
CA ARG A 389 -21.28 -18.42 29.94
C ARG A 389 -21.71 -17.00 30.37
N ARG A 390 -22.33 -16.29 29.46
CA ARG A 390 -23.00 -15.00 29.74
C ARG A 390 -24.49 -15.13 29.48
#